data_8fed8d8b9a045a23ba917ae802ad112c
#
_entry.id   8fed8d8b9a045a23ba917ae802ad112c
#
_cell.length_a   1.000
_cell.length_b   1.000
_cell.length_c   1.000
_cell.angle_alpha   90.00
_cell.angle_beta   90.00
_cell.angle_gamma   90.00
#
_symmetry.space_group_name_H-M   'P 1'
#
loop_
_entity.id
_entity.type
_entity.pdbx_description
1 polymer ?
#
loop_
_entity_poly.entity_id
_entity_poly.type
_entity_poly.pdbx_seq_one_letter_code
_entity_poly.pdbx_strand_id
1 'polypeptide(L)'
;VQPPDGNHLEESGGDGGMKWEYKTLDQLGTVSRGKSKHRPRNDPKLFGGKYPFIQTADVKNADYYITKYSDTYNESGLAQSKLWDKGTLCITIAANIADTGVLAFPACFPDSIMGFVPFEGVANTRFIKYCFDRLQRDCKQISQGTAQDNLSWEKLSTIKFCIPEYKEQCRIADILSAYDDLIENNQKQIKLLEEAAQRLYKEWFVDLRFPGHEN
;
A
#
# COMPACT_ATOMS: atom_id res chain seq x y z
N VAL A 1 11.94 -10.52 -16.71
CA VAL A 1 11.79 -11.83 -16.10
C VAL A 1 10.67 -12.51 -16.84
N GLN A 2 10.99 -13.54 -17.66
CA GLN A 2 9.99 -14.41 -18.23
C GLN A 2 9.26 -15.12 -17.10
N PRO A 3 7.94 -15.28 -17.16
CA PRO A 3 7.24 -16.16 -16.24
C PRO A 3 7.82 -17.56 -16.36
N PRO A 4 7.85 -18.36 -15.28
CA PRO A 4 8.28 -19.73 -15.37
C PRO A 4 7.48 -20.43 -16.44
N ASP A 5 8.20 -21.19 -17.26
CA ASP A 5 7.73 -21.82 -18.48
C ASP A 5 6.33 -22.38 -18.36
N GLY A 6 5.57 -22.02 -19.36
CA GLY A 6 4.19 -22.42 -19.51
C GLY A 6 4.02 -23.91 -19.30
N ASN A 7 3.13 -24.24 -18.44
CA ASN A 7 2.46 -25.50 -18.54
C ASN A 7 0.96 -25.26 -18.45
N HIS A 8 0.34 -25.40 -19.57
CA HIS A 8 -0.95 -25.95 -19.84
C HIS A 8 -1.95 -25.90 -18.68
N LEU A 9 -2.67 -24.79 -18.57
CA LEU A 9 -4.06 -24.90 -18.25
C LEU A 9 -4.77 -25.01 -19.59
N GLU A 10 -4.87 -26.27 -20.07
CA GLU A 10 -5.73 -26.64 -21.18
C GLU A 10 -7.15 -26.16 -20.90
N GLU A 11 -7.75 -25.60 -21.93
CA GLU A 11 -9.17 -25.36 -22.02
C GLU A 11 -9.92 -26.66 -21.72
N SER A 12 -10.28 -26.89 -20.48
CA SER A 12 -11.33 -27.85 -20.18
C SER A 12 -12.64 -27.10 -20.28
N GLY A 13 -13.27 -27.20 -21.43
CA GLY A 13 -14.66 -26.85 -21.63
C GLY A 13 -15.53 -27.63 -20.64
N GLY A 14 -16.22 -26.90 -19.77
CA GLY A 14 -17.18 -27.42 -18.79
C GLY A 14 -17.65 -26.31 -17.86
N ASP A 15 -18.82 -25.80 -18.19
CA ASP A 15 -19.79 -25.14 -17.29
C ASP A 15 -19.27 -24.13 -16.27
N GLY A 16 -19.33 -22.83 -16.62
CA GLY A 16 -19.23 -21.73 -15.63
C GLY A 16 -17.83 -21.37 -15.14
N GLY A 17 -16.78 -21.78 -15.81
CA GLY A 17 -15.39 -21.50 -15.43
C GLY A 17 -15.06 -20.01 -15.43
N MET A 18 -14.60 -19.54 -14.27
CA MET A 18 -14.14 -18.16 -14.06
C MET A 18 -13.09 -17.77 -15.08
N LYS A 19 -13.38 -16.79 -15.94
CA LYS A 19 -12.46 -16.33 -16.99
C LYS A 19 -11.41 -15.41 -16.38
N TRP A 20 -10.13 -15.78 -16.51
CA TRP A 20 -8.98 -14.97 -16.10
C TRP A 20 -8.28 -14.40 -17.33
N GLU A 21 -7.91 -13.13 -17.28
CA GLU A 21 -7.23 -12.42 -18.36
C GLU A 21 -5.94 -11.80 -17.87
N TYR A 22 -4.92 -11.73 -18.73
CA TYR A 22 -3.67 -11.04 -18.43
C TYR A 22 -3.76 -9.58 -18.89
N LYS A 23 -3.70 -8.64 -17.95
CA LYS A 23 -3.78 -7.19 -18.21
C LYS A 23 -2.63 -6.45 -17.54
N THR A 24 -2.16 -5.40 -18.21
CA THR A 24 -1.20 -4.44 -17.67
C THR A 24 -1.92 -3.36 -16.84
N LEU A 25 -1.19 -2.60 -16.01
CA LEU A 25 -1.81 -1.59 -15.14
C LEU A 25 -2.55 -0.49 -15.90
N ASP A 26 -2.04 -0.08 -17.06
CA ASP A 26 -2.67 0.93 -17.91
C ASP A 26 -3.99 0.48 -18.53
N GLN A 27 -4.19 -0.83 -18.68
CA GLN A 27 -5.48 -1.42 -19.08
C GLN A 27 -6.50 -1.50 -17.93
N LEU A 28 -6.03 -1.40 -16.69
CA LEU A 28 -6.83 -1.54 -15.48
C LEU A 28 -7.20 -0.20 -14.84
N GLY A 29 -6.44 0.86 -15.10
CA GLY A 29 -6.65 2.15 -14.50
C GLY A 29 -5.67 3.22 -14.98
N THR A 30 -5.80 4.40 -14.44
CA THR A 30 -4.87 5.49 -14.68
C THR A 30 -3.67 5.35 -13.76
N VAL A 31 -2.48 5.34 -14.35
CA VAL A 31 -1.20 5.33 -13.61
C VAL A 31 -0.44 6.61 -13.92
N SER A 32 -0.02 7.33 -12.90
CA SER A 32 0.86 8.47 -13.09
C SER A 32 1.75 8.73 -11.88
N ARG A 33 2.90 9.36 -12.13
CA ARG A 33 3.83 9.73 -11.06
C ARG A 33 3.24 10.82 -10.19
N GLY A 34 3.56 10.79 -8.92
CA GLY A 34 3.41 11.92 -8.03
C GLY A 34 4.21 13.12 -8.54
N LYS A 35 4.00 14.27 -7.93
CA LYS A 35 4.54 15.53 -8.43
C LYS A 35 5.15 16.36 -7.30
N SER A 36 6.42 16.71 -7.47
CA SER A 36 7.14 17.65 -6.61
C SER A 36 8.14 18.40 -7.48
N LYS A 37 7.72 19.55 -7.99
CA LYS A 37 8.51 20.35 -8.97
C LYS A 37 9.58 21.22 -8.33
N HIS A 38 9.33 21.72 -7.12
CA HIS A 38 10.23 22.65 -6.44
C HIS A 38 11.57 22.00 -6.08
N ARG A 39 12.62 22.79 -6.12
CA ARG A 39 13.97 22.39 -5.69
C ARG A 39 14.55 23.48 -4.78
N PRO A 40 15.15 23.11 -3.63
CA PRO A 40 15.25 21.75 -3.09
C PRO A 40 13.89 21.21 -2.64
N ARG A 41 13.70 19.87 -2.69
CA ARG A 41 12.41 19.22 -2.35
C ARG A 41 11.99 19.42 -0.88
N ASN A 42 12.94 19.64 -0.01
CA ASN A 42 12.77 19.82 1.43
C ASN A 42 12.77 21.32 1.84
N ASP A 43 12.46 22.24 0.94
CA ASP A 43 12.34 23.67 1.28
C ASP A 43 11.25 23.85 2.34
N PRO A 44 11.56 24.34 3.56
CA PRO A 44 10.60 24.52 4.64
C PRO A 44 9.38 25.38 4.27
N LYS A 45 9.51 26.25 3.26
CA LYS A 45 8.42 27.11 2.76
C LYS A 45 7.25 26.33 2.15
N LEU A 46 7.42 25.05 1.83
CA LEU A 46 6.39 24.21 1.23
C LEU A 46 5.57 23.44 2.27
N PHE A 47 6.06 23.35 3.50
CA PHE A 47 5.57 22.46 4.54
C PHE A 47 4.78 23.17 5.65
N GLY A 48 4.25 22.41 6.59
CA GLY A 48 3.56 22.91 7.78
C GLY A 48 2.12 23.34 7.55
N GLY A 49 1.47 22.85 6.49
CA GLY A 49 0.06 23.13 6.20
C GLY A 49 -0.87 21.96 6.49
N LYS A 50 -1.99 21.91 5.79
CA LYS A 50 -3.08 20.94 6.02
C LYS A 50 -3.10 19.75 5.06
N TYR A 51 -2.23 19.73 4.04
CA TYR A 51 -2.25 18.67 3.03
C TYR A 51 -1.22 17.59 3.36
N PRO A 52 -1.63 16.35 3.71
CA PRO A 52 -0.71 15.27 3.95
C PRO A 52 0.26 15.07 2.78
N PHE A 53 1.54 14.90 3.09
CA PHE A 53 2.58 14.61 2.11
C PHE A 53 3.22 13.26 2.44
N ILE A 54 2.97 12.28 1.57
CA ILE A 54 3.42 10.90 1.74
C ILE A 54 4.79 10.73 1.11
N GLN A 55 5.70 10.14 1.84
CA GLN A 55 7.03 9.75 1.38
C GLN A 55 7.11 8.23 1.16
N THR A 56 8.19 7.77 0.52
CA THR A 56 8.40 6.33 0.26
C THR A 56 8.47 5.50 1.54
N ALA A 57 8.98 6.08 2.62
CA ALA A 57 8.99 5.44 3.94
C ALA A 57 7.58 5.21 4.50
N ASP A 58 6.66 6.16 4.30
CA ASP A 58 5.27 6.03 4.76
C ASP A 58 4.55 4.90 4.01
N VAL A 59 4.81 4.75 2.70
CA VAL A 59 4.28 3.63 1.90
C VAL A 59 4.84 2.30 2.37
N LYS A 60 6.16 2.24 2.60
CA LYS A 60 6.84 1.03 3.07
C LYS A 60 6.37 0.55 4.43
N ASN A 61 6.06 1.50 5.32
CA ASN A 61 5.63 1.22 6.70
C ASN A 61 4.11 1.02 6.82
N ALA A 62 3.37 1.12 5.72
CA ALA A 62 1.95 0.84 5.70
C ALA A 62 1.71 -0.68 5.61
N ASP A 63 0.84 -1.21 6.47
CA ASP A 63 0.40 -2.60 6.37
C ASP A 63 -0.48 -2.77 5.12
N TYR A 64 -1.63 -2.09 5.12
CA TYR A 64 -2.54 -2.03 3.98
C TYR A 64 -2.86 -0.58 3.62
N TYR A 65 -3.39 0.17 4.59
CA TYR A 65 -3.70 1.59 4.42
C TYR A 65 -2.56 2.48 4.90
N ILE A 66 -2.27 3.52 4.12
CA ILE A 66 -1.42 4.61 4.56
C ILE A 66 -2.26 5.49 5.47
N THR A 67 -2.13 5.29 6.78
CA THR A 67 -2.88 6.00 7.83
C THR A 67 -2.05 7.05 8.56
N LYS A 68 -0.73 7.07 8.32
CA LYS A 68 0.23 7.99 8.94
C LYS A 68 1.05 8.69 7.86
N TYR A 69 1.53 9.86 8.18
CA TYR A 69 2.44 10.65 7.35
C TYR A 69 3.40 11.44 8.23
N SER A 70 4.59 11.68 7.70
CA SER A 70 5.64 12.41 8.43
C SER A 70 5.53 13.93 8.23
N ASP A 71 5.01 14.35 7.08
CA ASP A 71 5.01 15.74 6.66
C ASP A 71 3.65 16.20 6.10
N THR A 72 3.47 17.52 6.06
CA THR A 72 2.31 18.14 5.41
C THR A 72 2.74 19.28 4.50
N TYR A 73 2.12 19.42 3.34
CA TYR A 73 2.24 20.59 2.50
C TYR A 73 1.26 21.70 2.89
N ASN A 74 1.69 22.95 2.71
CA ASN A 74 0.84 24.12 2.71
C ASN A 74 0.32 24.42 1.29
N GLU A 75 -0.32 25.57 1.08
CA GLU A 75 -0.86 25.99 -0.22
C GLU A 75 0.24 26.09 -1.30
N SER A 76 1.44 26.57 -0.94
CA SER A 76 2.58 26.65 -1.85
C SER A 76 3.11 25.25 -2.22
N GLY A 77 3.13 24.34 -1.27
CA GLY A 77 3.47 22.94 -1.50
C GLY A 77 2.47 22.25 -2.42
N LEU A 78 1.16 22.46 -2.19
CA LEU A 78 0.10 21.92 -3.05
C LEU A 78 0.20 22.47 -4.48
N ALA A 79 0.44 23.78 -4.67
CA ALA A 79 0.49 24.42 -5.98
C ALA A 79 1.54 23.79 -6.93
N GLN A 80 2.61 23.24 -6.39
CA GLN A 80 3.67 22.57 -7.17
C GLN A 80 3.54 21.05 -7.20
N SER A 81 2.54 20.47 -6.53
CA SER A 81 2.27 19.05 -6.40
C SER A 81 0.96 18.64 -7.09
N LYS A 82 0.42 17.51 -6.72
CA LYS A 82 -0.90 17.01 -7.07
C LYS A 82 -1.53 16.39 -5.83
N LEU A 83 -2.75 16.78 -5.52
CA LEU A 83 -3.54 16.10 -4.50
C LEU A 83 -4.20 14.86 -5.13
N TRP A 84 -4.02 13.73 -4.48
CA TRP A 84 -4.61 12.46 -4.86
C TRP A 84 -5.73 12.09 -3.88
N ASP A 85 -6.76 11.48 -4.38
CA ASP A 85 -7.91 11.11 -3.57
C ASP A 85 -7.65 9.88 -2.70
N LYS A 86 -8.41 9.79 -1.61
CA LYS A 86 -8.53 8.57 -0.81
C LYS A 86 -8.84 7.38 -1.72
N GLY A 87 -8.24 6.22 -1.43
CA GLY A 87 -8.41 5.00 -2.23
C GLY A 87 -7.40 4.85 -3.37
N THR A 88 -6.56 5.86 -3.63
CA THR A 88 -5.45 5.74 -4.59
C THR A 88 -4.43 4.72 -4.09
N LEU A 89 -4.03 3.77 -4.93
CA LEU A 89 -2.91 2.86 -4.65
C LEU A 89 -1.60 3.57 -4.94
N CYS A 90 -0.78 3.75 -3.92
CA CYS A 90 0.59 4.25 -4.01
C CYS A 90 1.55 3.11 -4.25
N ILE A 91 2.47 3.26 -5.21
CA ILE A 91 3.47 2.26 -5.61
C ILE A 91 4.83 2.94 -5.63
N THR A 92 5.79 2.49 -4.83
CA THR A 92 7.15 3.06 -4.84
C THR A 92 7.96 2.54 -6.03
N ILE A 93 8.73 3.42 -6.69
CA ILE A 93 9.56 3.07 -7.85
C ILE A 93 11.04 3.40 -7.67
N ALA A 94 11.44 3.95 -6.53
CA ALA A 94 12.80 4.46 -6.30
C ALA A 94 13.67 3.58 -5.39
N ALA A 95 13.15 2.47 -4.91
CA ALA A 95 13.89 1.51 -4.08
C ALA A 95 13.43 0.09 -4.43
N ASN A 96 14.19 -0.90 -3.98
CA ASN A 96 13.94 -2.34 -4.16
C ASN A 96 12.46 -2.68 -4.18
N ILE A 97 12.01 -3.50 -5.09
CA ILE A 97 10.67 -4.09 -5.21
C ILE A 97 9.55 -3.16 -4.68
N ALA A 98 8.64 -2.76 -5.55
CA ALA A 98 7.55 -1.81 -5.27
C ALA A 98 6.82 -2.10 -3.95
N ASP A 99 7.09 -1.28 -2.93
CA ASP A 99 6.20 -1.24 -1.78
C ASP A 99 4.89 -0.55 -2.19
N THR A 100 3.79 -1.01 -1.64
CA THR A 100 2.47 -0.50 -2.00
C THR A 100 1.63 -0.22 -0.76
N GLY A 101 0.79 0.83 -0.85
CA GLY A 101 -0.18 1.17 0.18
C GLY A 101 -1.35 1.94 -0.41
N VAL A 102 -2.53 1.82 0.18
CA VAL A 102 -3.74 2.53 -0.25
C VAL A 102 -3.93 3.78 0.61
N LEU A 103 -4.15 4.94 0.01
CA LEU A 103 -4.40 6.18 0.75
C LEU A 103 -5.68 6.08 1.58
N ALA A 104 -5.57 6.27 2.90
CA ALA A 104 -6.72 6.38 3.81
C ALA A 104 -7.37 7.77 3.79
N PHE A 105 -6.70 8.78 3.23
CA PHE A 105 -7.11 10.18 3.15
C PHE A 105 -6.51 10.81 1.87
N PRO A 106 -7.01 11.97 1.42
CA PRO A 106 -6.38 12.69 0.31
C PRO A 106 -4.97 13.15 0.67
N ALA A 107 -3.99 12.93 -0.23
CA ALA A 107 -2.59 13.25 0.03
C ALA A 107 -1.82 13.65 -1.23
N CYS A 108 -0.72 14.36 -1.02
CA CYS A 108 0.31 14.61 -2.04
C CYS A 108 1.46 13.61 -1.88
N PHE A 109 2.19 13.33 -2.96
CA PHE A 109 3.42 12.55 -2.90
C PHE A 109 4.37 12.87 -4.07
N PRO A 110 5.68 12.61 -3.92
CA PRO A 110 6.71 12.95 -4.90
C PRO A 110 6.70 11.99 -6.10
N ASP A 111 7.51 12.31 -7.10
CA ASP A 111 7.72 11.55 -8.33
C ASP A 111 8.41 10.19 -8.15
N SER A 112 8.88 9.87 -6.93
CA SER A 112 9.35 8.53 -6.53
C SER A 112 8.22 7.55 -6.18
N ILE A 113 6.96 8.03 -6.17
CA ILE A 113 5.76 7.23 -5.95
C ILE A 113 4.84 7.38 -7.17
N MET A 114 4.30 6.26 -7.62
CA MET A 114 3.24 6.21 -8.63
C MET A 114 1.89 6.10 -7.92
N GLY A 115 0.89 6.84 -8.42
CA GLY A 115 -0.50 6.65 -8.03
C GLY A 115 -1.24 5.87 -9.10
N PHE A 116 -1.95 4.84 -8.68
CA PHE A 116 -2.86 4.07 -9.52
C PHE A 116 -4.31 4.31 -9.07
N VAL A 117 -5.15 4.69 -10.01
CA VAL A 117 -6.59 4.88 -9.83
C VAL A 117 -7.31 3.94 -10.82
N PRO A 118 -8.05 2.95 -10.35
CA PRO A 118 -8.69 1.97 -11.22
C PRO A 118 -9.77 2.61 -12.10
N PHE A 119 -10.00 2.04 -13.28
CA PHE A 119 -11.20 2.33 -14.04
C PHE A 119 -12.41 1.68 -13.37
N GLU A 120 -13.50 2.41 -13.26
CA GLU A 120 -14.74 1.94 -12.65
C GLU A 120 -15.28 0.69 -13.38
N GLY A 121 -15.63 -0.33 -12.62
CA GLY A 121 -16.11 -1.61 -13.18
C GLY A 121 -15.06 -2.46 -13.88
N VAL A 122 -13.79 -2.03 -13.95
CA VAL A 122 -12.70 -2.77 -14.59
C VAL A 122 -11.74 -3.36 -13.58
N ALA A 123 -11.31 -2.56 -12.60
CA ALA A 123 -10.39 -3.02 -11.57
C ALA A 123 -10.80 -2.58 -10.17
N ASN A 124 -10.52 -3.42 -9.20
CA ASN A 124 -10.70 -3.13 -7.78
C ASN A 124 -9.34 -2.81 -7.15
N THR A 125 -9.20 -1.65 -6.51
CA THR A 125 -7.93 -1.20 -5.90
C THR A 125 -7.37 -2.23 -4.91
N ARG A 126 -8.24 -2.82 -4.06
CA ARG A 126 -7.83 -3.82 -3.06
C ARG A 126 -7.28 -5.06 -3.72
N PHE A 127 -7.98 -5.55 -4.75
CA PHE A 127 -7.53 -6.71 -5.50
C PHE A 127 -6.16 -6.48 -6.14
N ILE A 128 -5.97 -5.33 -6.79
CA ILE A 128 -4.68 -4.96 -7.40
C ILE A 128 -3.57 -4.86 -6.34
N LYS A 129 -3.87 -4.31 -5.15
CA LYS A 129 -2.91 -4.31 -4.02
C LYS A 129 -2.45 -5.72 -3.66
N TYR A 130 -3.37 -6.69 -3.54
CA TYR A 130 -3.02 -8.09 -3.26
C TYR A 130 -2.20 -8.75 -4.38
N CYS A 131 -2.46 -8.39 -5.63
CA CYS A 131 -1.61 -8.82 -6.75
C CYS A 131 -0.17 -8.31 -6.60
N PHE A 132 0.01 -7.07 -6.16
CA PHE A 132 1.34 -6.51 -5.87
C PHE A 132 2.02 -7.21 -4.69
N ASP A 133 1.30 -7.51 -3.63
CA ASP A 133 1.86 -8.21 -2.45
C ASP A 133 2.36 -9.61 -2.82
N ARG A 134 1.64 -10.30 -3.70
CA ARG A 134 2.09 -11.56 -4.28
C ARG A 134 3.35 -11.38 -5.12
N LEU A 135 3.33 -10.44 -6.07
CA LEU A 135 4.48 -10.13 -6.92
C LEU A 135 5.72 -9.79 -6.09
N GLN A 136 5.58 -9.00 -5.04
CA GLN A 136 6.66 -8.65 -4.13
C GLN A 136 7.26 -9.88 -3.44
N ARG A 137 6.42 -10.82 -3.00
CA ARG A 137 6.88 -12.08 -2.40
C ARG A 137 7.65 -12.94 -3.41
N ASP A 138 7.11 -13.10 -4.62
CA ASP A 138 7.74 -13.89 -5.68
C ASP A 138 9.10 -13.29 -6.06
N CYS A 139 9.21 -11.97 -6.18
CA CYS A 139 10.48 -11.28 -6.44
C CYS A 139 11.49 -11.45 -5.30
N LYS A 140 11.06 -11.38 -4.03
CA LYS A 140 11.94 -11.59 -2.87
C LYS A 140 12.51 -13.01 -2.82
N GLN A 141 11.74 -14.01 -3.22
CA GLN A 141 12.20 -15.41 -3.26
C GLN A 141 13.26 -15.62 -4.35
N ILE A 142 13.11 -14.97 -5.49
CA ILE A 142 14.04 -15.08 -6.63
C ILE A 142 15.34 -14.31 -6.35
N SER A 143 15.31 -13.21 -5.63
CA SER A 143 16.44 -12.31 -5.41
C SER A 143 17.42 -12.75 -4.30
N GLN A 144 17.22 -13.89 -3.66
CA GLN A 144 18.19 -14.41 -2.66
C GLN A 144 19.57 -14.77 -3.22
N GLY A 145 19.86 -14.50 -4.49
CA GLY A 145 21.15 -14.83 -5.12
C GLY A 145 21.68 -13.84 -6.16
N THR A 146 20.99 -12.77 -6.50
CA THR A 146 21.41 -11.84 -7.55
C THR A 146 21.19 -10.37 -7.16
N ALA A 147 22.03 -9.47 -7.75
CA ALA A 147 21.94 -8.03 -7.54
C ALA A 147 20.49 -7.50 -7.73
N GLN A 148 20.01 -6.76 -6.74
CA GLN A 148 18.65 -6.21 -6.72
C GLN A 148 18.50 -5.19 -7.86
N ASP A 149 17.78 -5.58 -8.89
CA ASP A 149 17.32 -4.66 -9.93
C ASP A 149 16.17 -3.81 -9.40
N ASN A 150 16.35 -2.50 -9.38
CA ASN A 150 15.27 -1.56 -9.07
C ASN A 150 14.11 -1.76 -10.04
N LEU A 151 12.89 -1.85 -9.50
CA LEU A 151 11.67 -1.89 -10.31
C LEU A 151 11.42 -0.49 -10.89
N SER A 152 11.92 -0.26 -12.12
CA SER A 152 11.64 0.98 -12.83
C SER A 152 10.21 1.00 -13.36
N TRP A 153 9.70 2.19 -13.71
CA TRP A 153 8.39 2.32 -14.35
C TRP A 153 8.29 1.50 -15.63
N GLU A 154 9.35 1.47 -16.43
CA GLU A 154 9.41 0.73 -17.68
C GLU A 154 9.20 -0.77 -17.45
N LYS A 155 9.80 -1.33 -16.41
CA LYS A 155 9.58 -2.72 -16.00
C LYS A 155 8.17 -2.94 -15.45
N LEU A 156 7.69 -2.04 -14.60
CA LEU A 156 6.36 -2.13 -13.99
C LEU A 156 5.24 -2.11 -15.04
N SER A 157 5.36 -1.27 -16.06
CA SER A 157 4.37 -1.12 -17.13
C SER A 157 4.23 -2.35 -18.02
N THR A 158 5.24 -3.23 -18.05
CA THR A 158 5.21 -4.49 -18.84
C THR A 158 4.68 -5.68 -18.04
N ILE A 159 4.52 -5.55 -16.73
CA ILE A 159 4.01 -6.64 -15.90
C ILE A 159 2.54 -6.87 -16.21
N LYS A 160 2.21 -8.12 -16.49
CA LYS A 160 0.84 -8.58 -16.70
C LYS A 160 0.30 -9.23 -15.44
N PHE A 161 -0.82 -8.74 -14.98
CA PHE A 161 -1.56 -9.29 -13.85
C PHE A 161 -2.64 -10.23 -14.36
N CYS A 162 -2.76 -11.40 -13.75
CA CYS A 162 -3.83 -12.34 -14.03
C CYS A 162 -5.08 -11.87 -13.27
N ILE A 163 -6.09 -11.40 -14.00
CA ILE A 163 -7.23 -10.66 -13.48
C ILE A 163 -8.53 -11.38 -13.86
N PRO A 164 -9.41 -11.71 -12.90
CA PRO A 164 -10.75 -12.23 -13.18
C PRO A 164 -11.72 -11.09 -13.51
N GLU A 165 -12.96 -11.41 -13.79
CA GLU A 165 -14.04 -10.40 -13.93
C GLU A 165 -14.15 -9.51 -12.69
N TYR A 166 -14.58 -8.26 -12.86
CA TYR A 166 -14.64 -7.26 -11.79
C TYR A 166 -15.41 -7.72 -10.54
N LYS A 167 -16.53 -8.40 -10.73
CA LYS A 167 -17.34 -8.96 -9.63
C LYS A 167 -16.54 -9.93 -8.77
N GLU A 168 -15.73 -10.76 -9.40
CA GLU A 168 -14.90 -11.73 -8.67
C GLU A 168 -13.68 -11.07 -8.03
N GLN A 169 -13.11 -10.03 -8.65
CA GLN A 169 -12.09 -9.20 -7.99
C GLN A 169 -12.62 -8.62 -6.66
N CYS A 170 -13.83 -8.08 -6.68
CA CYS A 170 -14.48 -7.54 -5.47
C CYS A 170 -14.67 -8.64 -4.43
N ARG A 171 -15.18 -9.82 -4.81
CA ARG A 171 -15.38 -10.92 -3.89
C ARG A 171 -14.10 -11.41 -3.25
N ILE A 172 -13.04 -11.57 -4.04
CA ILE A 172 -11.72 -11.96 -3.53
C ILE A 172 -11.17 -10.88 -2.61
N ALA A 173 -11.25 -9.61 -3.01
CA ALA A 173 -10.79 -8.49 -2.21
C ALA A 173 -11.54 -8.37 -0.87
N ASP A 174 -12.85 -8.58 -0.85
CA ASP A 174 -13.65 -8.52 0.36
C ASP A 174 -13.29 -9.65 1.34
N ILE A 175 -13.05 -10.86 0.83
CA ILE A 175 -12.59 -11.98 1.67
C ILE A 175 -11.22 -11.67 2.28
N LEU A 176 -10.26 -11.23 1.47
CA LEU A 176 -8.91 -10.97 1.94
C LEU A 176 -8.85 -9.77 2.89
N SER A 177 -9.58 -8.69 2.58
CA SER A 177 -9.60 -7.50 3.43
C SER A 177 -10.25 -7.75 4.80
N ALA A 178 -11.17 -8.71 4.92
CA ALA A 178 -11.72 -9.09 6.22
C ALA A 178 -10.64 -9.65 7.16
N TYR A 179 -9.65 -10.36 6.63
CA TYR A 179 -8.49 -10.81 7.43
C TYR A 179 -7.56 -9.67 7.79
N ASP A 180 -7.30 -8.72 6.87
CA ASP A 180 -6.48 -7.56 7.17
C ASP A 180 -7.12 -6.66 8.23
N ASP A 181 -8.44 -6.43 8.14
CA ASP A 181 -9.21 -5.69 9.15
C ASP A 181 -9.15 -6.39 10.52
N LEU A 182 -9.20 -7.72 10.55
CA LEU A 182 -9.06 -8.50 11.78
C LEU A 182 -7.65 -8.39 12.36
N ILE A 183 -6.61 -8.46 11.54
CA ILE A 183 -5.22 -8.30 11.94
C ILE A 183 -5.02 -6.90 12.54
N GLU A 184 -5.49 -5.85 11.85
CA GLU A 184 -5.37 -4.47 12.33
C GLU A 184 -6.10 -4.27 13.66
N ASN A 185 -7.30 -4.82 13.80
CA ASN A 185 -8.06 -4.75 15.05
C ASN A 185 -7.32 -5.46 16.20
N ASN A 186 -6.79 -6.66 15.95
CA ASN A 186 -6.01 -7.39 16.97
C ASN A 186 -4.74 -6.65 17.37
N GLN A 187 -4.02 -6.05 16.42
CA GLN A 187 -2.84 -5.22 16.72
C GLN A 187 -3.19 -4.01 17.59
N LYS A 188 -4.31 -3.34 17.31
CA LYS A 188 -4.81 -2.24 18.17
C LYS A 188 -5.16 -2.72 19.58
N GLN A 189 -5.81 -3.88 19.69
CA GLN A 189 -6.14 -4.47 21.00
C GLN A 189 -4.88 -4.84 21.79
N ILE A 190 -3.88 -5.47 21.16
CA ILE A 190 -2.60 -5.81 21.78
C ILE A 190 -1.95 -4.55 22.35
N LYS A 191 -1.84 -3.50 21.53
CA LYS A 191 -1.25 -2.23 21.96
C LYS A 191 -1.97 -1.62 23.18
N LEU A 192 -3.31 -1.59 23.15
CA LEU A 192 -4.09 -1.07 24.26
C LEU A 192 -3.92 -1.90 25.54
N LEU A 193 -3.83 -3.23 25.42
CA LEU A 193 -3.58 -4.12 26.55
C LEU A 193 -2.17 -3.93 27.11
N GLU A 194 -1.16 -3.77 26.27
CA GLU A 194 0.21 -3.46 26.70
C GLU A 194 0.28 -2.12 27.43
N GLU A 195 -0.37 -1.08 26.90
CA GLU A 195 -0.45 0.22 27.57
C GLU A 195 -1.16 0.13 28.93
N ALA A 196 -2.26 -0.63 29.02
CA ALA A 196 -2.98 -0.85 30.26
C ALA A 196 -2.11 -1.60 31.30
N ALA A 197 -1.43 -2.66 30.85
CA ALA A 197 -0.50 -3.42 31.71
C ALA A 197 0.66 -2.56 32.22
N GLN A 198 1.24 -1.72 31.36
CA GLN A 198 2.32 -0.80 31.76
C GLN A 198 1.85 0.24 32.79
N ARG A 199 0.62 0.80 32.58
CA ARG A 199 0.04 1.74 33.54
C ARG A 199 -0.19 1.08 34.90
N LEU A 200 -0.77 -0.13 34.90
CA LEU A 200 -1.02 -0.87 36.12
C LEU A 200 0.27 -1.25 36.84
N TYR A 201 1.27 -1.72 36.08
CA TYR A 201 2.60 -2.02 36.66
C TYR A 201 3.23 -0.79 37.28
N LYS A 202 3.22 0.35 36.57
CA LYS A 202 3.75 1.61 37.13
C LYS A 202 3.03 2.01 38.42
N GLU A 203 1.70 2.00 38.39
CA GLU A 203 0.90 2.41 39.55
C GLU A 203 1.15 1.53 40.76
N TRP A 204 1.17 0.20 40.57
CA TRP A 204 1.30 -0.74 41.70
C TRP A 204 2.73 -0.95 42.19
N PHE A 205 3.70 -1.03 41.26
CA PHE A 205 5.06 -1.43 41.60
C PHE A 205 6.10 -0.30 41.55
N VAL A 206 5.82 0.80 40.89
CA VAL A 206 6.70 1.96 40.84
C VAL A 206 6.19 3.06 41.78
N ASP A 207 4.91 3.41 41.65
CA ASP A 207 4.28 4.47 42.45
C ASP A 207 3.72 3.91 43.79
N LEU A 208 3.77 2.59 43.99
CA LEU A 208 3.32 1.84 45.18
C LEU A 208 1.84 2.08 45.56
N ARG A 209 1.00 2.38 44.57
CA ARG A 209 -0.44 2.63 44.69
C ARG A 209 -1.26 1.39 44.40
N PHE A 210 -0.95 0.28 45.06
CA PHE A 210 -1.71 -0.97 44.89
C PHE A 210 -2.99 -0.94 45.79
N PRO A 211 -4.02 -1.74 45.48
CA PRO A 211 -5.23 -1.82 46.30
C PRO A 211 -4.91 -2.10 47.77
N GLY A 212 -5.34 -1.23 48.70
CA GLY A 212 -5.09 -1.36 50.12
C GLY A 212 -3.78 -0.71 50.61
N HIS A 213 -3.07 0.04 49.78
CA HIS A 213 -1.82 0.72 50.18
C HIS A 213 -2.03 1.85 51.21
N GLU A 214 -3.26 2.28 51.42
CA GLU A 214 -3.63 3.34 52.38
C GLU A 214 -3.83 2.80 53.83
N ASN A 215 -3.64 1.50 54.07
CA ASN A 215 -3.81 0.86 55.37
C ASN A 215 -2.47 0.64 56.10
#